data_3d8951b5908340ac061f46b9b4430933
#
_entry.id   3d8951b5908340ac061f46b9b4430933
#
_cell.length_a   1.000
_cell.length_b   1.000
_cell.length_c   1.000
_cell.angle_alpha   90.00
_cell.angle_beta   90.00
_cell.angle_gamma   90.00
#
_symmetry.space_group_name_H-M   'P 1'
#
loop_
_entity.id
_entity.type
_entity.pdbx_description
1 polymer ?
#
loop_
_entity_poly.entity_id
_entity_poly.type
_entity_poly.pdbx_seq_one_letter_code
_entity_poly.pdbx_strand_id
1 'polypeptide(L)'
;YGPRMHPFDGRVVSNFIRQALSGEDITIFGDGTQTRSFCYRDDLVEGFIRLMEAPNEVIGPVNLGNPGEYTIKQLAELTIEMVGNNNKVIYEPLPPDDPTRRQPDITLARKHLDWEPTVSLRDGLSKTIDWFKTINADDYRPPTPNF
;
A
#
# COMPACT_ATOMS: atom_id res chain seq x y z
N TYR A 1 -2.19 1.18 -3.25
CA TYR A 1 -1.33 0.11 -3.77
C TYR A 1 -2.05 -0.64 -4.89
N GLY A 2 -1.30 -1.36 -5.73
CA GLY A 2 -1.90 -2.13 -6.83
C GLY A 2 -0.89 -2.40 -7.96
N PRO A 3 -1.29 -3.13 -9.02
CA PRO A 3 -0.47 -3.34 -10.21
C PRO A 3 0.04 -2.03 -10.81
N ARG A 4 1.24 -2.04 -11.42
CA ARG A 4 1.99 -0.88 -11.95
C ARG A 4 2.53 0.10 -10.90
N MET A 5 2.51 -0.29 -9.63
CA MET A 5 3.23 0.39 -8.57
C MET A 5 4.73 0.27 -8.81
N HIS A 6 5.49 1.35 -8.66
CA HIS A 6 6.93 1.32 -8.91
C HIS A 6 7.65 0.48 -7.85
N PRO A 7 8.50 -0.51 -8.24
CA PRO A 7 9.14 -1.43 -7.26
C PRO A 7 10.06 -0.73 -6.24
N PHE A 8 10.59 0.43 -6.58
CA PHE A 8 11.50 1.22 -5.75
C PHE A 8 10.92 2.59 -5.38
N ASP A 9 9.60 2.69 -5.16
CA ASP A 9 8.95 3.93 -4.73
C ASP A 9 9.12 4.24 -3.22
N GLY A 10 9.80 3.35 -2.49
CA GLY A 10 10.07 3.49 -1.06
C GLY A 10 8.87 3.17 -0.15
N ARG A 11 7.75 2.73 -0.72
CA ARG A 11 6.55 2.40 0.06
C ARG A 11 6.61 0.98 0.61
N VAL A 12 5.98 0.77 1.75
CA VAL A 12 6.04 -0.52 2.46
C VAL A 12 5.52 -1.69 1.62
N VAL A 13 4.41 -1.51 0.88
CA VAL A 13 3.82 -2.60 0.07
C VAL A 13 4.76 -3.04 -1.04
N SER A 14 5.31 -2.11 -1.83
CA SER A 14 6.26 -2.41 -2.91
C SER A 14 7.54 -3.03 -2.38
N ASN A 15 8.09 -2.48 -1.27
CA ASN A 15 9.29 -3.02 -0.65
C ASN A 15 9.11 -4.46 -0.18
N PHE A 16 8.02 -4.76 0.53
CA PHE A 16 7.76 -6.11 1.05
C PHE A 16 7.56 -7.12 -0.08
N ILE A 17 6.79 -6.77 -1.12
CA ILE A 17 6.57 -7.66 -2.26
C ILE A 17 7.90 -7.92 -2.98
N ARG A 18 8.70 -6.88 -3.25
CA ARG A 18 10.00 -7.01 -3.91
C ARG A 18 10.94 -7.90 -3.08
N GLN A 19 11.11 -7.62 -1.79
CA GLN A 19 11.97 -8.40 -0.90
C GLN A 19 11.50 -9.85 -0.85
N ALA A 20 10.20 -10.09 -0.68
CA ALA A 20 9.66 -11.44 -0.63
C ALA A 20 9.92 -12.22 -1.93
N LEU A 21 9.69 -11.61 -3.10
CA LEU A 21 9.92 -12.26 -4.39
C LEU A 21 11.39 -12.51 -4.71
N SER A 22 12.29 -11.64 -4.23
CA SER A 22 13.75 -11.79 -4.39
C SER A 22 14.37 -12.75 -3.38
N GLY A 23 13.62 -13.30 -2.43
CA GLY A 23 14.15 -14.14 -1.36
C GLY A 23 14.96 -13.36 -0.31
N GLU A 24 14.87 -12.03 -0.31
CA GLU A 24 15.48 -11.16 0.69
C GLU A 24 14.66 -11.17 2.00
N ASP A 25 15.31 -10.88 3.13
CA ASP A 25 14.60 -10.69 4.40
C ASP A 25 13.72 -9.44 4.33
N ILE A 26 12.53 -9.51 4.91
CA ILE A 26 11.60 -8.38 4.96
C ILE A 26 12.00 -7.42 6.06
N THR A 27 12.28 -6.17 5.70
CA THR A 27 12.74 -5.13 6.62
C THR A 27 11.56 -4.35 7.19
N ILE A 28 11.35 -4.44 8.50
CA ILE A 28 10.39 -3.63 9.26
C ILE A 28 11.16 -2.55 10.03
N PHE A 29 10.76 -1.29 9.84
CA PHE A 29 11.26 -0.19 10.66
C PHE A 29 10.44 -0.07 11.94
N GLY A 30 11.10 0.04 13.10
CA GLY A 30 10.47 -0.06 14.41
C GLY A 30 10.11 -1.49 14.79
N ASP A 31 9.14 -1.66 15.68
CA ASP A 31 8.66 -2.97 16.14
C ASP A 31 7.54 -3.58 15.29
N GLY A 32 7.08 -2.85 14.28
CA GLY A 32 6.01 -3.27 13.38
C GLY A 32 4.60 -3.13 13.95
N THR A 33 4.42 -2.53 15.13
CA THR A 33 3.09 -2.31 15.75
C THR A 33 2.37 -1.09 15.20
N GLN A 34 3.08 -0.18 14.55
CA GLN A 34 2.48 0.97 13.88
C GLN A 34 1.46 0.53 12.83
N THR A 35 0.31 1.21 12.77
CA THR A 35 -0.77 0.86 11.87
C THR A 35 -0.83 1.76 10.65
N ARG A 36 -1.27 1.18 9.52
CA ARG A 36 -1.53 1.88 8.26
C ARG A 36 -2.82 1.36 7.63
N SER A 37 -3.41 2.21 6.84
CA SER A 37 -4.56 1.89 6.00
C SER A 37 -4.12 1.75 4.56
N PHE A 38 -4.56 0.68 3.89
CA PHE A 38 -4.14 0.35 2.53
C PHE A 38 -5.33 0.35 1.59
N CYS A 39 -5.43 1.37 0.74
CA CYS A 39 -6.47 1.46 -0.27
C CYS A 39 -5.97 0.89 -1.60
N TYR A 40 -6.73 -0.01 -2.20
CA TYR A 40 -6.44 -0.53 -3.54
C TYR A 40 -6.68 0.56 -4.58
N ARG A 41 -5.83 0.59 -5.62
CA ARG A 41 -5.82 1.70 -6.58
C ARG A 41 -7.13 1.87 -7.33
N ASP A 42 -7.81 0.75 -7.70
CA ASP A 42 -9.02 0.85 -8.51
C ASP A 42 -10.18 1.42 -7.67
N ASP A 43 -10.27 1.07 -6.37
CA ASP A 43 -11.19 1.73 -5.43
C ASP A 43 -10.91 3.24 -5.36
N LEU A 44 -9.62 3.61 -5.26
CA LEU A 44 -9.24 5.03 -5.18
C LEU A 44 -9.56 5.79 -6.46
N VAL A 45 -9.31 5.19 -7.63
CA VAL A 45 -9.65 5.77 -8.95
C VAL A 45 -11.15 5.97 -9.07
N GLU A 46 -11.98 4.99 -8.70
CA GLU A 46 -13.42 5.12 -8.67
C GLU A 46 -13.88 6.28 -7.76
N GLY A 47 -13.26 6.40 -6.58
CA GLY A 47 -13.51 7.53 -5.68
C GLY A 47 -13.20 8.89 -6.32
N PHE A 48 -12.09 9.00 -7.06
CA PHE A 48 -11.76 10.22 -7.79
C PHE A 48 -12.75 10.53 -8.90
N ILE A 49 -13.20 9.52 -9.67
CA ILE A 49 -14.21 9.71 -10.73
C ILE A 49 -15.50 10.27 -10.11
N ARG A 50 -16.01 9.64 -9.05
CA ARG A 50 -17.22 10.13 -8.36
C ARG A 50 -17.05 11.53 -7.77
N LEU A 51 -15.86 11.85 -7.25
CA LEU A 51 -15.58 13.19 -6.74
C LEU A 51 -15.57 14.25 -7.85
N MET A 52 -15.04 13.90 -9.03
CA MET A 52 -15.06 14.80 -10.22
C MET A 52 -16.47 15.02 -10.77
N GLU A 53 -17.36 14.04 -10.64
CA GLU A 53 -18.74 14.08 -11.09
C GLU A 53 -19.69 14.61 -10.00
N ALA A 54 -19.19 14.88 -8.80
CA ALA A 54 -20.00 15.34 -7.69
C ALA A 54 -20.61 16.74 -7.97
N PRO A 55 -21.81 17.03 -7.40
CA PRO A 55 -22.41 18.36 -7.50
C PRO A 55 -21.49 19.45 -6.91
N ASN A 56 -21.61 20.68 -7.45
CA ASN A 56 -20.78 21.83 -7.03
C ASN A 56 -20.90 22.20 -5.55
N GLU A 57 -21.96 21.74 -4.88
CA GLU A 57 -22.19 21.91 -3.44
C GLU A 57 -21.29 21.03 -2.58
N VAL A 58 -20.69 19.99 -3.16
CA VAL A 58 -19.70 19.14 -2.48
C VAL A 58 -18.37 19.85 -2.44
N ILE A 59 -18.20 20.68 -1.42
CA ILE A 59 -16.97 21.45 -1.20
C ILE A 59 -16.07 20.63 -0.26
N GLY A 60 -14.84 20.31 -0.75
CA GLY A 60 -13.87 19.48 -0.02
C GLY A 60 -13.31 20.14 1.24
N PRO A 61 -12.41 19.46 1.94
CA PRO A 61 -11.76 18.20 1.52
C PRO A 61 -12.63 16.95 1.78
N VAL A 62 -12.56 15.99 0.87
CA VAL A 62 -13.19 14.66 1.01
C VAL A 62 -12.08 13.61 1.04
N ASN A 63 -11.95 12.87 2.13
CA ASN A 63 -10.97 11.80 2.21
C ASN A 63 -11.43 10.58 1.40
N LEU A 64 -10.53 10.06 0.57
CA LEU A 64 -10.68 8.81 -0.15
C LEU A 64 -9.59 7.84 0.35
N GLY A 65 -9.98 6.67 0.83
CA GLY A 65 -9.05 5.69 1.37
C GLY A 65 -9.79 4.51 2.00
N ASN A 66 -9.05 3.50 2.42
CA ASN A 66 -9.63 2.35 3.12
C ASN A 66 -9.49 2.57 4.64
N PRO A 67 -10.58 2.59 5.43
CA PRO A 67 -10.50 2.78 6.88
C PRO A 67 -10.01 1.54 7.64
N GLY A 68 -9.88 0.38 6.98
CA GLY A 68 -9.31 -0.81 7.60
C GLY A 68 -7.85 -0.61 7.98
N GLU A 69 -7.50 -0.92 9.23
CA GLU A 69 -6.14 -0.78 9.75
C GLU A 69 -5.44 -2.13 9.83
N TYR A 70 -4.17 -2.14 9.46
CA TYR A 70 -3.27 -3.27 9.62
C TYR A 70 -1.96 -2.81 10.23
N THR A 71 -1.38 -3.60 11.12
CA THR A 71 -0.02 -3.35 11.57
C THR A 71 0.97 -3.66 10.43
N ILE A 72 2.12 -3.02 10.45
CA ILE A 72 3.19 -3.31 9.48
C ILE A 72 3.62 -4.77 9.57
N LYS A 73 3.63 -5.33 10.79
CA LYS A 73 3.90 -6.76 11.01
C LYS A 73 2.87 -7.66 10.33
N GLN A 74 1.56 -7.37 10.46
CA GLN A 74 0.50 -8.12 9.77
C GLN A 74 0.64 -8.07 8.25
N LEU A 75 1.01 -6.91 7.69
CA LEU A 75 1.26 -6.78 6.26
C LEU A 75 2.45 -7.65 5.82
N ALA A 76 3.54 -7.66 6.59
CA ALA A 76 4.73 -8.48 6.28
C ALA A 76 4.39 -9.98 6.31
N GLU A 77 3.73 -10.45 7.37
CA GLU A 77 3.29 -11.83 7.52
C GLU A 77 2.39 -12.26 6.36
N LEU A 78 1.41 -11.44 6.01
CA LEU A 78 0.50 -11.70 4.90
C LEU A 78 1.24 -11.75 3.55
N THR A 79 2.22 -10.86 3.34
CA THR A 79 3.01 -10.85 2.10
C THR A 79 3.86 -12.10 1.98
N ILE A 80 4.53 -12.53 3.05
CA ILE A 80 5.33 -13.77 3.08
C ILE A 80 4.45 -14.99 2.78
N GLU A 81 3.31 -15.09 3.47
CA GLU A 81 2.35 -16.18 3.25
C GLU A 81 1.91 -16.26 1.78
N MET A 82 1.56 -15.12 1.17
CA MET A 82 1.05 -15.07 -0.19
C MET A 82 2.10 -15.30 -1.28
N VAL A 83 3.35 -14.91 -1.02
CA VAL A 83 4.46 -15.20 -1.94
C VAL A 83 4.89 -16.65 -1.83
N GLY A 84 4.76 -17.26 -0.64
CA GLY A 84 5.08 -18.66 -0.38
C GLY A 84 6.56 -18.95 -0.17
N ASN A 85 7.36 -17.94 0.14
CA ASN A 85 8.78 -18.07 0.45
C ASN A 85 9.01 -18.11 1.97
N ASN A 86 10.20 -18.58 2.38
CA ASN A 86 10.60 -18.64 3.79
C ASN A 86 11.40 -17.40 4.21
N ASN A 87 10.99 -16.21 3.77
CA ASN A 87 11.63 -14.96 4.13
C ASN A 87 11.54 -14.73 5.64
N LYS A 88 12.61 -14.24 6.25
CA LYS A 88 12.60 -13.78 7.64
C LYS A 88 12.18 -12.33 7.71
N VAL A 89 11.76 -11.91 8.89
CA VAL A 89 11.53 -10.50 9.20
C VAL A 89 12.73 -10.01 10.02
N ILE A 90 13.33 -8.91 9.58
CA ILE A 90 14.37 -8.17 10.30
C ILE A 90 13.84 -6.80 10.70
N TYR A 91 14.33 -6.29 11.82
CA TYR A 91 13.87 -5.02 12.39
C TYR A 91 14.99 -4.01 12.36
N GLU A 92 14.68 -2.81 11.84
CA GLU A 92 15.58 -1.67 11.74
C GLU A 92 15.07 -0.50 12.59
N PRO A 93 15.93 0.43 13.01
CA PRO A 93 15.49 1.60 13.76
C PRO A 93 14.39 2.38 13.01
N LEU A 94 13.34 2.80 13.73
CA LEU A 94 12.28 3.62 13.17
C LEU A 94 12.83 4.99 12.78
N PRO A 95 12.58 5.48 11.56
CA PRO A 95 12.92 6.84 11.19
C PRO A 95 12.24 7.86 12.12
N PRO A 96 12.91 8.97 12.44
CA PRO A 96 12.27 10.05 13.19
C PRO A 96 11.02 10.52 12.42
N ASP A 97 9.97 10.91 13.15
CA ASP A 97 8.72 11.48 12.62
C ASP A 97 7.81 10.49 11.83
N ASP A 98 8.03 9.17 11.91
CA ASP A 98 7.04 8.23 11.34
C ASP A 98 5.81 8.12 12.25
N PRO A 99 4.60 8.50 11.77
CA PRO A 99 3.40 8.45 12.60
C PRO A 99 3.08 7.02 13.05
N THR A 100 2.63 6.87 14.29
CA THR A 100 2.20 5.57 14.82
C THR A 100 0.91 5.07 14.17
N ARG A 101 0.06 5.98 13.68
CA ARG A 101 -1.25 5.66 13.06
C ARG A 101 -1.56 6.59 11.90
N ARG A 102 -2.09 6.01 10.80
CA ARG A 102 -2.72 6.75 9.69
C ARG A 102 -3.95 6.01 9.24
N GLN A 103 -5.13 6.60 9.51
CA GLN A 103 -6.43 6.03 9.15
C GLN A 103 -7.32 7.14 8.58
N PRO A 104 -7.89 7.00 7.37
CA PRO A 104 -8.80 7.98 6.83
C PRO A 104 -10.19 7.84 7.44
N ASP A 105 -10.82 8.97 7.77
CA ASP A 105 -12.25 9.05 7.96
C ASP A 105 -12.91 9.31 6.60
N ILE A 106 -13.72 8.35 6.13
CA ILE A 106 -14.40 8.40 4.83
C ILE A 106 -15.89 8.73 4.94
N THR A 107 -16.33 9.29 6.06
CA THR A 107 -17.74 9.62 6.30
C THR A 107 -18.31 10.54 5.22
N LEU A 108 -17.55 11.55 4.78
CA LEU A 108 -17.97 12.45 3.72
C LEU A 108 -18.01 11.76 2.34
N ALA A 109 -17.08 10.87 2.07
CA ALA A 109 -17.09 10.10 0.83
C ALA A 109 -18.34 9.20 0.72
N ARG A 110 -18.68 8.50 1.79
CA ARG A 110 -19.91 7.72 1.84
C ARG A 110 -21.15 8.58 1.67
N LYS A 111 -21.21 9.72 2.36
CA LYS A 111 -22.38 10.60 2.36
C LYS A 111 -22.62 11.30 1.03
N HIS A 112 -21.56 11.81 0.39
CA HIS A 112 -21.67 12.69 -0.76
C HIS A 112 -21.37 12.02 -2.09
N LEU A 113 -20.61 10.92 -2.07
CA LEU A 113 -20.17 10.23 -3.28
C LEU A 113 -20.77 8.82 -3.38
N ASP A 114 -21.50 8.36 -2.37
CA ASP A 114 -21.93 6.95 -2.25
C ASP A 114 -20.76 5.98 -2.52
N TRP A 115 -19.59 6.32 -1.96
CA TRP A 115 -18.35 5.61 -2.22
C TRP A 115 -17.75 5.04 -0.93
N GLU A 116 -17.32 3.80 -1.03
CA GLU A 116 -16.44 3.14 -0.07
C GLU A 116 -15.55 2.11 -0.77
N PRO A 117 -14.37 1.78 -0.21
CA PRO A 117 -13.49 0.77 -0.79
C PRO A 117 -14.10 -0.62 -0.66
N THR A 118 -14.00 -1.42 -1.73
CA THR A 118 -14.59 -2.76 -1.83
C THR A 118 -13.56 -3.88 -1.87
N VAL A 119 -12.31 -3.56 -2.24
CA VAL A 119 -11.26 -4.56 -2.40
C VAL A 119 -10.57 -4.84 -1.07
N SER A 120 -10.59 -6.10 -0.64
CA SER A 120 -9.87 -6.53 0.57
C SER A 120 -8.35 -6.37 0.40
N LEU A 121 -7.61 -6.24 1.53
CA LEU A 121 -6.15 -6.19 1.47
C LEU A 121 -5.57 -7.44 0.79
N ARG A 122 -6.10 -8.63 1.10
CA ARG A 122 -5.64 -9.90 0.53
C ARG A 122 -5.85 -9.95 -0.98
N ASP A 123 -7.03 -9.58 -1.47
CA ASP A 123 -7.33 -9.60 -2.91
C ASP A 123 -6.49 -8.59 -3.69
N GLY A 124 -6.34 -7.39 -3.14
CA GLY A 124 -5.50 -6.35 -3.73
C GLY A 124 -4.01 -6.73 -3.74
N LEU A 125 -3.51 -7.36 -2.68
CA LEU A 125 -2.14 -7.88 -2.62
C LEU A 125 -1.92 -9.01 -3.64
N SER A 126 -2.86 -9.95 -3.78
CA SER A 126 -2.76 -11.01 -4.79
C SER A 126 -2.53 -10.43 -6.18
N LYS A 127 -3.40 -9.51 -6.61
CA LYS A 127 -3.28 -8.85 -7.92
C LYS A 127 -1.97 -8.06 -8.06
N THR A 128 -1.49 -7.46 -6.96
CA THR A 128 -0.26 -6.69 -6.96
C THR A 128 0.97 -7.60 -7.07
N ILE A 129 1.01 -8.68 -6.29
CA ILE A 129 2.08 -9.69 -6.33
C ILE A 129 2.15 -10.34 -7.71
N ASP A 130 1.00 -10.72 -8.28
CA ASP A 130 0.95 -11.33 -9.61
C ASP A 130 1.54 -10.40 -10.67
N TRP A 131 1.25 -9.10 -10.59
CA TRP A 131 1.87 -8.13 -11.49
C TRP A 131 3.39 -8.03 -11.25
N PHE A 132 3.86 -7.97 -10.00
CA PHE A 132 5.30 -7.93 -9.68
C PHE A 132 6.04 -9.16 -10.21
N LYS A 133 5.40 -10.33 -10.27
CA LYS A 133 6.00 -11.53 -10.89
C LYS A 133 6.19 -11.43 -12.41
N THR A 134 5.49 -10.50 -13.07
CA THR A 134 5.59 -10.32 -14.54
C THR A 134 6.67 -9.33 -14.96
N ILE A 135 7.25 -8.59 -14.04
CA ILE A 135 8.24 -7.55 -14.33
C ILE A 135 9.62 -7.98 -13.84
N ASN A 136 10.65 -7.46 -14.50
CA ASN A 136 11.99 -7.44 -13.94
C ASN A 136 12.17 -6.15 -13.11
N ALA A 137 12.29 -6.27 -11.80
CA ALA A 137 12.40 -5.10 -10.92
C ALA A 137 13.64 -4.24 -11.26
N ASP A 138 14.73 -4.84 -11.76
CA ASP A 138 15.94 -4.10 -12.09
C ASP A 138 15.76 -3.08 -13.24
N ASP A 139 14.78 -3.31 -14.12
CA ASP A 139 14.46 -2.36 -15.21
C ASP A 139 13.88 -1.02 -14.66
N TYR A 140 13.50 -0.99 -13.39
CA TYR A 140 12.94 0.16 -12.69
C TYR A 140 13.95 0.87 -11.78
N ARG A 141 15.19 0.36 -11.68
CA ARG A 141 16.20 1.04 -10.85
C ARG A 141 16.58 2.38 -11.48
N PRO A 142 16.66 3.46 -10.69
CA PRO A 142 17.19 4.70 -11.19
C PRO A 142 18.66 4.47 -11.66
N PRO A 143 19.12 5.15 -12.71
CA PRO A 143 20.49 5.05 -13.13
C PRO A 143 21.41 5.42 -11.96
N THR A 144 22.46 4.61 -11.75
CA THR A 144 23.45 4.89 -10.71
C THR A 144 24.07 6.26 -11.02
N PRO A 145 24.07 7.23 -10.08
CA PRO A 145 24.72 8.50 -10.31
C PRO A 145 26.19 8.24 -10.64
N ASN A 146 26.64 8.66 -11.81
CA ASN A 146 28.05 8.69 -12.12
C ASN A 146 28.66 9.86 -11.32
N PHE A 147 29.25 9.56 -10.16
CA PHE A 147 30.11 10.48 -9.43
C PHE A 147 31.55 10.30 -9.90
#